data_983f50cfec92158d64d5bc380cd8ff84
#
_entry.id   983f50cfec92158d64d5bc380cd8ff84
#
_cell.length_a   1.000
_cell.length_b   1.000
_cell.length_c   1.000
_cell.angle_alpha   90.00
_cell.angle_beta   90.00
_cell.angle_gamma   90.00
#
_symmetry.space_group_name_H-M   'P 1'
#
loop_
_entity.id
_entity.type
_entity.pdbx_description
1 polymer ?
#
loop_
_entity_poly.entity_id
_entity_poly.type
_entity_poly.pdbx_seq_one_letter_code
_entity_poly.pdbx_strand_id
1 'polypeptide(L)'
;MAKVTFDYSKAESFISNDEVNSMKEIAENAKKVLVERTGAGNDFLGWIDLPVDYDKEEFDRIKKAAAKIQSDSEVLIVIGIGGSYLGARAAIEFLRHGFYNNVPKEVRKTPEIYYAGNSISPSYLQGLLDVVGDRDFSVNIISKSGTTTEPAIAFRVFKEKLEKKYGKEEAAKRIYATTDAKKGALKGLATAEGYESFVVPDDVGGRFSVLTAVGLLPIAVSGADIDKLMEGAASGREKALNNAFEENDAMKYAAIRNILLRKGKLIEVTANYEPSLHYFGEWWKQLYGESEGKDQKGIFPAAVDLTTDLHSMGQFIQDGSRTMFETVINIEKSRTSVVIDEDPEDLDGLNYLAGKDMDFVNKSAMNGKILAHTDGNVPNLMVRVPEQNEFYLGELFYMYEFACGVSGYILGVNPFNQPGVESYKKNMFALLGKLGYEDMTEALLKRL
;
A
#
# COMPACT_ATOMS: atom_id res chain seq x y z
N MET A 1 3.52 -11.55 23.49
CA MET A 1 2.88 -10.32 22.97
C MET A 1 1.89 -10.71 21.90
N ALA A 2 0.81 -9.95 21.72
CA ALA A 2 -0.06 -10.09 20.57
C ALA A 2 0.75 -9.85 19.29
N LYS A 3 0.37 -10.46 18.18
CA LYS A 3 1.08 -10.38 16.89
C LYS A 3 0.08 -10.43 15.74
N VAL A 4 0.49 -9.95 14.58
CA VAL A 4 -0.24 -10.21 13.33
C VAL A 4 -0.19 -11.71 13.06
N THR A 5 -1.33 -12.31 12.72
CA THR A 5 -1.46 -13.76 12.48
C THR A 5 -2.31 -14.04 11.25
N PHE A 6 -2.05 -15.18 10.62
CA PHE A 6 -2.82 -15.70 9.50
C PHE A 6 -3.61 -16.95 9.89
N ASP A 7 -4.89 -16.97 9.52
CA ASP A 7 -5.83 -18.05 9.81
C ASP A 7 -6.55 -18.47 8.51
N TYR A 8 -6.49 -19.75 8.16
CA TYR A 8 -7.18 -20.32 7.00
C TYR A 8 -8.23 -21.37 7.37
N SER A 9 -8.62 -21.42 8.65
CA SER A 9 -9.58 -22.42 9.16
C SER A 9 -10.92 -22.44 8.41
N LYS A 10 -11.34 -21.31 7.83
CA LYS A 10 -12.54 -21.19 7.00
C LYS A 10 -12.32 -21.61 5.53
N ALA A 11 -11.12 -22.04 5.20
CA ALA A 11 -10.79 -22.63 3.91
C ALA A 11 -10.48 -24.14 3.99
N GLU A 12 -10.46 -24.75 5.17
CA GLU A 12 -10.13 -26.17 5.36
C GLU A 12 -11.08 -27.13 4.64
N SER A 13 -12.35 -26.75 4.42
CA SER A 13 -13.25 -27.56 3.60
C SER A 13 -12.91 -27.55 2.09
N PHE A 14 -12.06 -26.65 1.66
CA PHE A 14 -11.59 -26.50 0.28
C PHE A 14 -10.17 -27.02 0.07
N ILE A 15 -9.41 -27.19 1.14
CA ILE A 15 -7.96 -27.49 1.12
C ILE A 15 -7.69 -28.62 2.10
N SER A 16 -7.18 -29.76 1.60
CA SER A 16 -6.81 -30.87 2.47
C SER A 16 -5.46 -30.64 3.16
N ASN A 17 -5.26 -31.29 4.31
CA ASN A 17 -3.98 -31.29 5.00
C ASN A 17 -2.84 -31.84 4.12
N ASP A 18 -3.12 -32.79 3.24
CA ASP A 18 -2.12 -33.35 2.32
C ASP A 18 -1.66 -32.32 1.29
N GLU A 19 -2.58 -31.47 0.80
CA GLU A 19 -2.23 -30.36 -0.10
C GLU A 19 -1.35 -29.33 0.62
N VAL A 20 -1.66 -28.99 1.87
CA VAL A 20 -0.83 -28.07 2.68
C VAL A 20 0.55 -28.68 2.94
N ASN A 21 0.60 -29.95 3.32
CA ASN A 21 1.87 -30.67 3.57
C ASN A 21 2.73 -30.77 2.30
N SER A 22 2.10 -31.00 1.14
CA SER A 22 2.81 -31.03 -0.15
C SER A 22 3.42 -29.68 -0.54
N MET A 23 2.83 -28.58 -0.07
CA MET A 23 3.33 -27.22 -0.33
C MET A 23 4.45 -26.80 0.62
N LYS A 24 4.64 -27.49 1.75
CA LYS A 24 5.66 -27.14 2.74
C LYS A 24 7.06 -27.07 2.14
N GLU A 25 7.53 -28.15 1.51
CA GLU A 25 8.85 -28.19 0.90
C GLU A 25 9.01 -27.16 -0.21
N ILE A 26 7.96 -26.94 -1.00
CA ILE A 26 7.95 -25.95 -2.07
C ILE A 26 8.09 -24.53 -1.49
N ALA A 27 7.36 -24.22 -0.42
CA ALA A 27 7.41 -22.92 0.24
C ALA A 27 8.76 -22.68 0.94
N GLU A 28 9.33 -23.72 1.60
CA GLU A 28 10.67 -23.64 2.20
C GLU A 28 11.75 -23.41 1.14
N ASN A 29 11.66 -24.07 -0.02
CA ASN A 29 12.58 -23.83 -1.13
C ASN A 29 12.43 -22.43 -1.71
N ALA A 30 11.19 -21.92 -1.87
CA ALA A 30 10.94 -20.55 -2.32
C ALA A 30 11.47 -19.51 -1.32
N LYS A 31 11.26 -19.71 -0.02
CA LYS A 31 11.86 -18.91 1.05
C LYS A 31 13.38 -18.93 0.98
N LYS A 32 14.00 -20.10 0.81
CA LYS A 32 15.44 -20.24 0.68
C LYS A 32 15.98 -19.45 -0.49
N VAL A 33 15.36 -19.57 -1.68
CA VAL A 33 15.72 -18.80 -2.89
C VAL A 33 15.63 -17.30 -2.64
N LEU A 34 14.59 -16.84 -1.93
CA LEU A 34 14.39 -15.42 -1.58
C LEU A 34 15.48 -14.92 -0.63
N VAL A 35 15.72 -15.64 0.46
CA VAL A 35 16.65 -15.24 1.54
C VAL A 35 18.11 -15.34 1.09
N GLU A 36 18.47 -16.39 0.35
CA GLU A 36 19.81 -16.56 -0.22
C GLU A 36 20.05 -15.70 -1.47
N ARG A 37 19.02 -14.96 -1.92
CA ARG A 37 19.12 -14.06 -3.08
C ARG A 37 19.57 -14.74 -4.38
N THR A 38 19.14 -15.98 -4.60
CA THR A 38 19.55 -16.80 -5.75
C THR A 38 18.52 -16.82 -6.88
N GLY A 39 17.33 -16.24 -6.66
CA GLY A 39 16.23 -16.25 -7.60
C GLY A 39 16.26 -15.10 -8.61
N ALA A 40 15.36 -15.16 -9.57
CA ALA A 40 15.16 -14.09 -10.54
C ALA A 40 14.72 -12.79 -9.85
N GLY A 41 15.35 -11.66 -10.21
CA GLY A 41 15.07 -10.35 -9.61
C GLY A 41 15.84 -10.09 -8.32
N ASN A 42 16.88 -10.86 -8.03
CA ASN A 42 17.73 -10.70 -6.84
C ASN A 42 18.41 -9.32 -6.71
N ASP A 43 18.44 -8.53 -7.78
CA ASP A 43 18.92 -7.13 -7.76
C ASP A 43 17.97 -6.19 -6.94
N PHE A 44 16.77 -6.67 -6.59
CA PHE A 44 15.73 -5.86 -5.93
C PHE A 44 15.32 -6.41 -4.56
N LEU A 45 16.25 -6.96 -3.79
CA LEU A 45 16.00 -7.60 -2.49
C LEU A 45 16.51 -6.79 -1.27
N GLY A 46 16.86 -5.53 -1.45
CA GLY A 46 17.28 -4.65 -0.33
C GLY A 46 16.21 -4.48 0.74
N TRP A 47 14.94 -4.59 0.38
CA TRP A 47 13.82 -4.50 1.32
C TRP A 47 13.82 -5.60 2.40
N ILE A 48 14.43 -6.77 2.14
CA ILE A 48 14.45 -7.89 3.10
C ILE A 48 15.11 -7.48 4.41
N ASP A 49 16.25 -6.81 4.34
CA ASP A 49 17.02 -6.41 5.52
C ASP A 49 16.77 -4.97 5.97
N LEU A 50 16.05 -4.20 5.15
CA LEU A 50 15.77 -2.78 5.40
C LEU A 50 15.23 -2.48 6.81
N PRO A 51 14.35 -3.31 7.45
CA PRO A 51 13.87 -3.00 8.79
C PRO A 51 14.96 -2.98 9.88
N VAL A 52 16.11 -3.59 9.63
CA VAL A 52 17.22 -3.69 10.60
C VAL A 52 18.51 -3.04 10.10
N ASP A 53 18.67 -2.94 8.77
CA ASP A 53 19.87 -2.41 8.10
C ASP A 53 19.50 -1.21 7.21
N TYR A 54 19.05 -0.12 7.80
CA TYR A 54 18.76 1.15 7.12
C TYR A 54 19.74 2.24 7.52
N ASP A 55 19.93 3.25 6.67
CA ASP A 55 20.75 4.42 6.94
C ASP A 55 20.15 5.24 8.10
N LYS A 56 20.81 5.16 9.26
CA LYS A 56 20.39 5.85 10.49
C LYS A 56 20.51 7.36 10.38
N GLU A 57 21.49 7.87 9.63
CA GLU A 57 21.69 9.31 9.43
C GLU A 57 20.58 9.87 8.54
N GLU A 58 20.22 9.16 7.45
CA GLU A 58 19.08 9.53 6.62
C GLU A 58 17.77 9.45 7.40
N PHE A 59 17.60 8.43 8.20
CA PHE A 59 16.41 8.28 9.05
C PHE A 59 16.24 9.44 10.03
N ASP A 60 17.31 9.88 10.66
CA ASP A 60 17.29 11.07 11.53
C ASP A 60 17.03 12.37 10.74
N ARG A 61 17.53 12.47 9.51
CA ARG A 61 17.21 13.58 8.60
C ARG A 61 15.73 13.59 8.22
N ILE A 62 15.13 12.42 7.97
CA ILE A 62 13.68 12.29 7.71
C ILE A 62 12.89 12.86 8.89
N LYS A 63 13.21 12.50 10.13
CA LYS A 63 12.55 13.04 11.32
C LYS A 63 12.70 14.56 11.45
N LYS A 64 13.89 15.10 11.18
CA LYS A 64 14.14 16.55 11.18
C LYS A 64 13.35 17.28 10.09
N ALA A 65 13.33 16.74 8.87
CA ALA A 65 12.55 17.30 7.77
C ALA A 65 11.04 17.26 8.07
N ALA A 66 10.55 16.16 8.63
CA ALA A 66 9.15 16.05 9.06
C ALA A 66 8.78 17.10 10.11
N ALA A 67 9.62 17.28 11.14
CA ALA A 67 9.41 18.31 12.16
C ALA A 67 9.41 19.73 11.58
N LYS A 68 10.31 20.01 10.62
CA LYS A 68 10.33 21.29 9.92
C LYS A 68 9.05 21.52 9.13
N ILE A 69 8.60 20.54 8.32
CA ILE A 69 7.35 20.64 7.55
C ILE A 69 6.16 20.86 8.50
N GLN A 70 6.09 20.15 9.62
CA GLN A 70 5.03 20.32 10.62
C GLN A 70 5.01 21.74 11.23
N SER A 71 6.17 22.38 11.36
CA SER A 71 6.29 23.71 11.97
C SER A 71 5.97 24.87 11.03
N ASP A 72 6.26 24.71 9.73
CA ASP A 72 6.22 25.82 8.76
C ASP A 72 5.21 25.64 7.63
N SER A 73 4.46 24.54 7.62
CA SER A 73 3.48 24.25 6.58
C SER A 73 2.12 23.88 7.16
N GLU A 74 1.06 24.33 6.51
CA GLU A 74 -0.32 23.91 6.77
C GLU A 74 -0.70 22.69 5.91
N VAL A 75 0.00 22.54 4.78
CA VAL A 75 -0.26 21.49 3.79
C VAL A 75 1.05 20.86 3.34
N LEU A 76 1.09 19.53 3.26
CA LEU A 76 2.10 18.78 2.52
C LEU A 76 1.48 18.21 1.24
N ILE A 77 2.10 18.48 0.09
CA ILE A 77 1.77 17.83 -1.17
C ILE A 77 2.78 16.73 -1.45
N VAL A 78 2.32 15.49 -1.41
CA VAL A 78 3.11 14.31 -1.80
C VAL A 78 2.88 14.05 -3.27
N ILE A 79 3.94 14.17 -4.07
CA ILE A 79 3.89 13.99 -5.52
C ILE A 79 4.54 12.67 -5.90
N GLY A 80 3.75 11.71 -6.35
CA GLY A 80 4.21 10.37 -6.74
C GLY A 80 3.10 9.53 -7.35
N ILE A 81 3.47 8.40 -7.94
CA ILE A 81 2.53 7.44 -8.52
C ILE A 81 2.92 6.01 -8.14
N GLY A 82 1.95 5.11 -8.06
CA GLY A 82 2.19 3.72 -7.69
C GLY A 82 2.88 3.60 -6.33
N GLY A 83 3.99 2.86 -6.26
CA GLY A 83 4.75 2.67 -5.01
C GLY A 83 5.29 3.96 -4.39
N SER A 84 5.41 5.03 -5.18
CA SER A 84 5.85 6.34 -4.67
C SER A 84 4.79 7.08 -3.84
N TYR A 85 3.54 6.58 -3.74
CA TYR A 85 2.54 7.19 -2.87
C TYR A 85 1.63 6.19 -2.16
N LEU A 86 1.35 5.02 -2.75
CA LEU A 86 0.37 4.07 -2.19
C LEU A 86 0.74 3.59 -0.80
N GLY A 87 2.00 3.20 -0.57
CA GLY A 87 2.44 2.73 0.74
C GLY A 87 2.35 3.79 1.82
N ALA A 88 2.79 5.03 1.53
CA ALA A 88 2.66 6.15 2.44
C ALA A 88 1.20 6.47 2.76
N ARG A 89 0.33 6.51 1.74
CA ARG A 89 -1.09 6.78 1.92
C ARG A 89 -1.78 5.68 2.73
N ALA A 90 -1.48 4.42 2.43
CA ALA A 90 -1.97 3.28 3.20
C ALA A 90 -1.62 3.41 4.69
N ALA A 91 -0.37 3.77 5.00
CA ALA A 91 0.07 3.95 6.38
C ALA A 91 -0.62 5.13 7.07
N ILE A 92 -0.71 6.27 6.40
CA ILE A 92 -1.32 7.48 6.96
C ILE A 92 -2.81 7.26 7.24
N GLU A 93 -3.55 6.70 6.29
CA GLU A 93 -4.98 6.42 6.49
C GLU A 93 -5.22 5.34 7.55
N PHE A 94 -4.39 4.30 7.59
CA PHE A 94 -4.44 3.29 8.64
C PHE A 94 -4.20 3.86 10.04
N LEU A 95 -3.24 4.79 10.20
CA LEU A 95 -2.77 5.27 11.49
C LEU A 95 -3.50 6.51 12.00
N ARG A 96 -4.13 7.29 11.11
CA ARG A 96 -4.68 8.61 11.46
C ARG A 96 -6.21 8.60 11.48
N HIS A 97 -6.76 9.75 11.80
CA HIS A 97 -8.20 9.98 11.83
C HIS A 97 -8.82 9.79 10.45
N GLY A 98 -9.97 9.10 10.33
CA GLY A 98 -10.62 8.85 9.04
C GLY A 98 -10.96 10.12 8.23
N PHE A 99 -11.12 11.25 8.92
CA PHE A 99 -11.31 12.57 8.32
C PHE A 99 -10.10 13.48 8.54
N TYR A 100 -8.89 12.93 8.43
CA TYR A 100 -7.64 13.59 8.80
C TYR A 100 -7.52 15.03 8.27
N ASN A 101 -7.73 15.25 6.99
CA ASN A 101 -7.62 16.59 6.38
C ASN A 101 -8.79 17.52 6.71
N ASN A 102 -9.90 17.01 7.24
CA ASN A 102 -11.10 17.79 7.54
C ASN A 102 -11.19 18.26 9.00
N VAL A 103 -10.45 17.62 9.91
CA VAL A 103 -10.44 18.04 11.30
C VAL A 103 -9.55 19.28 11.50
N PRO A 104 -9.89 20.18 12.46
CA PRO A 104 -9.09 21.36 12.74
C PRO A 104 -7.65 21.02 13.10
N LYS A 105 -6.72 21.99 12.85
CA LYS A 105 -5.29 21.82 13.14
C LYS A 105 -5.02 21.48 14.61
N GLU A 106 -5.82 22.01 15.52
CA GLU A 106 -5.73 21.77 16.97
C GLU A 106 -5.99 20.30 17.32
N VAL A 107 -6.77 19.60 16.51
CA VAL A 107 -7.06 18.15 16.64
C VAL A 107 -6.01 17.34 15.90
N ARG A 108 -5.73 17.70 14.66
CA ARG A 108 -4.79 16.98 13.77
C ARG A 108 -3.33 17.18 14.22
N LYS A 109 -2.95 18.37 14.65
CA LYS A 109 -1.60 18.81 15.11
C LYS A 109 -0.51 18.82 14.05
N THR A 110 -0.79 18.35 12.87
CA THR A 110 0.15 18.17 11.75
C THR A 110 -0.44 18.82 10.49
N PRO A 111 0.32 19.04 9.41
CA PRO A 111 -0.21 19.52 8.14
C PRO A 111 -1.30 18.62 7.56
N GLU A 112 -2.19 19.17 6.76
CA GLU A 112 -2.99 18.37 5.83
C GLU A 112 -2.07 17.71 4.81
N ILE A 113 -2.40 16.50 4.39
CA ILE A 113 -1.57 15.75 3.42
C ILE A 113 -2.43 15.42 2.22
N TYR A 114 -2.01 15.90 1.06
CA TYR A 114 -2.66 15.64 -0.21
C TYR A 114 -1.69 14.99 -1.19
N TYR A 115 -2.24 14.31 -2.19
CA TYR A 115 -1.47 13.55 -3.17
C TYR A 115 -1.69 14.12 -4.57
N ALA A 116 -0.60 14.29 -5.32
CA ALA A 116 -0.61 14.75 -6.70
C ALA A 116 0.31 13.86 -7.56
N GLY A 117 0.14 13.94 -8.89
CA GLY A 117 0.95 13.12 -9.80
C GLY A 117 0.60 11.62 -9.78
N ASN A 118 -0.47 11.25 -9.09
CA ASN A 118 -1.10 9.93 -9.15
C ASN A 118 -2.22 9.87 -10.20
N SER A 119 -2.49 11.00 -10.84
CA SER A 119 -3.46 11.18 -11.93
C SER A 119 -3.01 12.36 -12.81
N ILE A 120 -3.41 12.34 -14.08
CA ILE A 120 -3.25 13.44 -15.04
C ILE A 120 -4.58 14.15 -15.34
N SER A 121 -5.57 14.00 -14.46
CA SER A 121 -6.83 14.70 -14.55
C SER A 121 -6.64 16.21 -14.26
N PRO A 122 -6.98 17.12 -15.22
CA PRO A 122 -6.85 18.55 -14.99
C PRO A 122 -7.82 19.03 -13.90
N SER A 123 -9.03 18.47 -13.82
CA SER A 123 -10.01 18.85 -12.80
C SER A 123 -9.55 18.46 -11.39
N TYR A 124 -8.92 17.29 -11.23
CA TYR A 124 -8.35 16.89 -9.94
C TYR A 124 -7.21 17.83 -9.51
N LEU A 125 -6.28 18.13 -10.43
CA LEU A 125 -5.15 19.01 -10.15
C LEU A 125 -5.62 20.43 -9.81
N GLN A 126 -6.60 20.98 -10.57
CA GLN A 126 -7.16 22.30 -10.28
C GLN A 126 -7.86 22.31 -8.92
N GLY A 127 -8.70 21.32 -8.61
CA GLY A 127 -9.35 21.22 -7.30
C GLY A 127 -8.35 21.16 -6.15
N LEU A 128 -7.20 20.49 -6.33
CA LEU A 128 -6.14 20.48 -5.34
C LEU A 128 -5.45 21.85 -5.20
N LEU A 129 -5.23 22.57 -6.29
CA LEU A 129 -4.71 23.95 -6.26
C LEU A 129 -5.67 24.90 -5.52
N ASP A 130 -6.98 24.72 -5.71
CA ASP A 130 -8.00 25.50 -5.02
C ASP A 130 -8.01 25.20 -3.51
N VAL A 131 -7.87 23.92 -3.13
CA VAL A 131 -7.73 23.49 -1.74
C VAL A 131 -6.49 24.07 -1.08
N VAL A 132 -5.35 24.06 -1.77
CA VAL A 132 -4.10 24.66 -1.24
C VAL A 132 -4.26 26.17 -1.08
N GLY A 133 -4.89 26.85 -2.05
CA GLY A 133 -5.10 28.31 -2.01
C GLY A 133 -3.80 29.08 -1.75
N ASP A 134 -3.88 30.00 -0.79
CA ASP A 134 -2.73 30.81 -0.35
C ASP A 134 -2.08 30.30 0.96
N ARG A 135 -2.44 29.11 1.40
CA ARG A 135 -1.88 28.50 2.63
C ARG A 135 -0.40 28.20 2.49
N ASP A 136 0.29 28.11 3.62
CA ASP A 136 1.68 27.66 3.62
C ASP A 136 1.77 26.18 3.35
N PHE A 137 2.63 25.81 2.39
CA PHE A 137 2.75 24.41 2.00
C PHE A 137 4.18 24.01 1.64
N SER A 138 4.45 22.72 1.78
CA SER A 138 5.67 22.05 1.31
C SER A 138 5.32 20.96 0.30
N VAL A 139 6.32 20.57 -0.47
CA VAL A 139 6.20 19.52 -1.50
C VAL A 139 7.22 18.42 -1.21
N ASN A 140 6.77 17.17 -1.19
CA ASN A 140 7.64 16.00 -1.28
C ASN A 140 7.45 15.36 -2.65
N ILE A 141 8.38 15.59 -3.58
CA ILE A 141 8.43 14.95 -4.88
C ILE A 141 9.19 13.62 -4.79
N ILE A 142 8.52 12.54 -5.19
CA ILE A 142 9.04 11.17 -5.09
C ILE A 142 9.09 10.56 -6.48
N SER A 143 10.30 10.47 -7.04
CA SER A 143 10.52 9.85 -8.35
C SER A 143 11.99 9.46 -8.50
N LYS A 144 12.26 8.17 -8.72
CA LYS A 144 13.64 7.68 -8.89
C LYS A 144 14.31 8.31 -10.11
N SER A 145 13.67 8.30 -11.27
CA SER A 145 14.20 8.87 -12.52
C SER A 145 13.98 10.39 -12.64
N GLY A 146 12.90 10.90 -12.05
CA GLY A 146 12.43 12.26 -12.27
C GLY A 146 11.76 12.50 -13.63
N THR A 147 11.53 11.44 -14.42
CA THR A 147 10.97 11.53 -15.78
C THR A 147 9.62 10.84 -15.94
N THR A 148 9.07 10.26 -14.86
CA THR A 148 7.71 9.73 -14.88
C THR A 148 6.73 10.87 -15.14
N THR A 149 5.90 10.73 -16.16
CA THR A 149 5.12 11.83 -16.76
C THR A 149 4.21 12.51 -15.73
N GLU A 150 3.42 11.73 -15.01
CA GLU A 150 2.39 12.21 -14.09
C GLU A 150 2.98 13.03 -12.92
N PRO A 151 3.96 12.51 -12.15
CA PRO A 151 4.62 13.29 -11.12
C PRO A 151 5.39 14.50 -11.65
N ALA A 152 6.03 14.38 -12.82
CA ALA A 152 6.79 15.47 -13.41
C ALA A 152 5.90 16.67 -13.79
N ILE A 153 4.70 16.42 -14.33
CA ILE A 153 3.71 17.48 -14.64
C ILE A 153 3.24 18.13 -13.34
N ALA A 154 2.80 17.35 -12.36
CA ALA A 154 2.33 17.87 -11.08
C ALA A 154 3.42 18.69 -10.37
N PHE A 155 4.67 18.21 -10.40
CA PHE A 155 5.79 18.92 -9.79
C PHE A 155 6.06 20.29 -10.46
N ARG A 156 5.99 20.40 -11.79
CA ARG A 156 6.14 21.68 -12.47
C ARG A 156 5.12 22.71 -11.96
N VAL A 157 3.87 22.28 -11.80
CA VAL A 157 2.77 23.17 -11.35
C VAL A 157 2.99 23.62 -9.90
N PHE A 158 3.28 22.70 -8.99
CA PHE A 158 3.47 23.04 -7.58
C PHE A 158 4.78 23.78 -7.32
N LYS A 159 5.85 23.48 -8.06
CA LYS A 159 7.11 24.25 -8.01
C LYS A 159 6.88 25.71 -8.40
N GLU A 160 6.19 25.95 -9.52
CA GLU A 160 5.84 27.30 -9.96
C GLU A 160 5.01 28.03 -8.90
N LYS A 161 4.03 27.36 -8.29
CA LYS A 161 3.20 27.95 -7.22
C LYS A 161 4.05 28.31 -5.98
N LEU A 162 4.99 27.46 -5.58
CA LEU A 162 5.94 27.73 -4.49
C LEU A 162 6.83 28.94 -4.82
N GLU A 163 7.44 28.95 -6.01
CA GLU A 163 8.32 30.05 -6.43
C GLU A 163 7.60 31.39 -6.55
N LYS A 164 6.35 31.40 -7.01
CA LYS A 164 5.51 32.60 -7.04
C LYS A 164 5.19 33.12 -5.65
N LYS A 165 4.96 32.21 -4.68
CA LYS A 165 4.60 32.61 -3.30
C LYS A 165 5.80 33.06 -2.49
N TYR A 166 6.92 32.32 -2.54
CA TYR A 166 8.04 32.51 -1.61
C TYR A 166 9.30 33.07 -2.27
N GLY A 167 9.36 33.17 -3.60
CA GLY A 167 10.61 33.33 -4.32
C GLY A 167 11.42 32.05 -4.39
N LYS A 168 12.39 32.00 -5.29
CA LYS A 168 13.11 30.76 -5.65
C LYS A 168 13.89 30.15 -4.47
N GLU A 169 14.60 30.99 -3.70
CA GLU A 169 15.45 30.51 -2.59
C GLU A 169 14.65 29.92 -1.44
N GLU A 170 13.54 30.57 -1.04
CA GLU A 170 12.72 30.07 0.05
C GLU A 170 11.83 28.89 -0.40
N ALA A 171 11.37 28.88 -1.65
CA ALA A 171 10.67 27.75 -2.25
C ALA A 171 11.55 26.48 -2.24
N ALA A 172 12.84 26.61 -2.52
CA ALA A 172 13.78 25.48 -2.48
C ALA A 172 13.84 24.79 -1.12
N LYS A 173 13.70 25.54 -0.03
CA LYS A 173 13.69 24.99 1.34
C LYS A 173 12.40 24.27 1.73
N ARG A 174 11.37 24.37 0.90
CA ARG A 174 10.05 23.72 1.06
C ARG A 174 9.82 22.57 0.09
N ILE A 175 10.85 22.25 -0.72
CA ILE A 175 10.83 21.10 -1.65
C ILE A 175 11.78 20.03 -1.13
N TYR A 176 11.23 18.84 -0.94
CA TYR A 176 11.92 17.64 -0.48
C TYR A 176 11.89 16.63 -1.63
N ALA A 177 13.07 16.25 -2.14
CA ALA A 177 13.19 15.34 -3.28
C ALA A 177 13.60 13.93 -2.83
N THR A 178 12.69 12.98 -2.89
CA THR A 178 13.00 11.56 -2.68
C THR A 178 13.28 10.92 -4.04
N THR A 179 14.56 10.65 -4.33
CA THR A 179 15.03 10.31 -5.69
C THR A 179 16.27 9.39 -5.65
N ASP A 180 16.83 9.10 -6.83
CA ASP A 180 18.09 8.35 -6.95
C ASP A 180 19.24 9.06 -6.24
N ALA A 181 20.17 8.30 -5.67
CA ALA A 181 21.30 8.85 -4.94
C ALA A 181 22.28 9.66 -5.84
N LYS A 182 22.45 9.26 -7.09
CA LYS A 182 23.54 9.71 -7.97
C LYS A 182 23.09 10.29 -9.31
N LYS A 183 21.99 9.81 -9.88
CA LYS A 183 21.60 10.06 -11.29
C LYS A 183 20.10 10.39 -11.42
N GLY A 184 19.70 10.77 -12.63
CA GLY A 184 18.30 11.09 -12.94
C GLY A 184 18.02 12.58 -12.95
N ALA A 185 16.93 12.94 -13.64
CA ALA A 185 16.56 14.35 -13.86
C ALA A 185 16.21 15.06 -12.53
N LEU A 186 15.51 14.37 -11.63
CA LEU A 186 15.14 14.95 -10.33
C LEU A 186 16.37 15.12 -9.43
N LYS A 187 17.31 14.17 -9.44
CA LYS A 187 18.57 14.30 -8.69
C LYS A 187 19.41 15.50 -9.18
N GLY A 188 19.54 15.63 -10.49
CA GLY A 188 20.23 16.77 -11.09
C GLY A 188 19.59 18.10 -10.70
N LEU A 189 18.26 18.20 -10.78
CA LEU A 189 17.53 19.39 -10.39
C LEU A 189 17.66 19.68 -8.89
N ALA A 190 17.48 18.68 -8.03
CA ALA A 190 17.59 18.84 -6.57
C ALA A 190 18.98 19.34 -6.17
N THR A 191 20.03 18.85 -6.81
CA THR A 191 21.40 19.30 -6.57
C THR A 191 21.62 20.75 -7.04
N ALA A 192 21.12 21.10 -8.23
CA ALA A 192 21.28 22.43 -8.81
C ALA A 192 20.51 23.52 -8.03
N GLU A 193 19.32 23.18 -7.54
CA GLU A 193 18.43 24.11 -6.83
C GLU A 193 18.59 24.06 -5.29
N GLY A 194 19.37 23.14 -4.76
CA GLY A 194 19.63 23.01 -3.32
C GLY A 194 18.46 22.41 -2.52
N TYR A 195 17.64 21.54 -3.14
CA TYR A 195 16.55 20.83 -2.43
C TYR A 195 17.13 19.82 -1.45
N GLU A 196 16.52 19.69 -0.27
CA GLU A 196 16.81 18.57 0.59
C GLU A 196 16.38 17.26 -0.10
N SER A 197 17.31 16.30 -0.15
CA SER A 197 17.07 15.05 -0.90
C SER A 197 17.27 13.81 -0.04
N PHE A 198 16.42 12.82 -0.29
CA PHE A 198 16.40 11.49 0.32
C PHE A 198 16.53 10.43 -0.76
N VAL A 199 17.03 9.26 -0.40
CA VAL A 199 17.40 8.23 -1.36
C VAL A 199 16.28 7.22 -1.58
N VAL A 200 15.98 6.94 -2.84
CA VAL A 200 15.29 5.71 -3.26
C VAL A 200 16.37 4.65 -3.52
N PRO A 201 16.51 3.61 -2.69
CA PRO A 201 17.56 2.61 -2.87
C PRO A 201 17.49 1.94 -4.25
N ASP A 202 18.64 1.61 -4.81
CA ASP A 202 18.72 0.98 -6.14
C ASP A 202 18.17 -0.45 -6.14
N ASP A 203 18.32 -1.13 -5.04
CA ASP A 203 17.95 -2.52 -4.81
C ASP A 203 16.56 -2.70 -4.17
N VAL A 204 15.73 -1.63 -4.15
CA VAL A 204 14.34 -1.70 -3.68
C VAL A 204 13.38 -1.28 -4.79
N GLY A 205 12.49 -2.19 -5.17
CA GLY A 205 11.42 -1.91 -6.14
C GLY A 205 10.34 -0.99 -5.55
N GLY A 206 9.67 -0.20 -6.42
CA GLY A 206 8.70 0.81 -5.98
C GLY A 206 7.60 0.27 -5.05
N ARG A 207 7.02 -0.90 -5.34
CA ARG A 207 5.96 -1.52 -4.53
C ARG A 207 6.44 -2.14 -3.21
N PHE A 208 7.77 -2.26 -3.01
CA PHE A 208 8.43 -2.70 -1.77
C PHE A 208 9.10 -1.54 -1.01
N SER A 209 8.81 -0.28 -1.36
CA SER A 209 9.59 0.87 -0.89
C SER A 209 8.97 1.63 0.28
N VAL A 210 7.85 1.16 0.85
CA VAL A 210 7.13 1.90 1.92
C VAL A 210 8.00 2.16 3.15
N LEU A 211 8.93 1.27 3.48
CA LEU A 211 9.84 1.39 4.62
C LEU A 211 11.16 2.12 4.28
N THR A 212 11.27 2.70 3.08
CA THR A 212 12.35 3.64 2.71
C THR A 212 11.90 5.09 2.92
N ALA A 213 12.76 6.04 2.61
CA ALA A 213 12.40 7.48 2.60
C ALA A 213 11.15 7.79 1.76
N VAL A 214 10.81 6.93 0.78
CA VAL A 214 9.59 7.04 -0.04
C VAL A 214 8.33 7.06 0.81
N GLY A 215 8.21 6.15 1.77
CA GLY A 215 7.07 6.12 2.68
C GLY A 215 7.33 6.89 3.98
N LEU A 216 8.53 6.76 4.54
CA LEU A 216 8.83 7.24 5.89
C LEU A 216 8.71 8.76 6.06
N LEU A 217 9.09 9.57 5.05
CA LEU A 217 8.99 11.02 5.18
C LEU A 217 7.52 11.49 5.28
N PRO A 218 6.61 11.19 4.36
CA PRO A 218 5.21 11.61 4.50
C PRO A 218 4.52 10.95 5.69
N ILE A 219 4.87 9.72 6.06
CA ILE A 219 4.35 9.05 7.27
C ILE A 219 4.76 9.83 8.52
N ALA A 220 6.03 10.20 8.65
CA ALA A 220 6.53 11.00 9.77
C ALA A 220 5.86 12.40 9.84
N VAL A 221 5.64 13.05 8.67
CA VAL A 221 4.93 14.34 8.61
C VAL A 221 3.51 14.22 9.15
N SER A 222 2.84 13.08 8.97
CA SER A 222 1.51 12.82 9.54
C SER A 222 1.52 12.74 11.07
N GLY A 223 2.68 12.74 11.71
CA GLY A 223 2.87 12.57 13.15
C GLY A 223 2.88 11.10 13.59
N ALA A 224 3.01 10.15 12.68
CA ALA A 224 3.19 8.75 13.02
C ALA A 224 4.62 8.48 13.53
N ASP A 225 4.74 7.56 14.46
CA ASP A 225 6.01 7.11 15.03
C ASP A 225 6.68 6.10 14.09
N ILE A 226 7.60 6.62 13.25
CA ILE A 226 8.31 5.77 12.29
C ILE A 226 9.34 4.82 12.95
N ASP A 227 9.79 5.11 14.17
CA ASP A 227 10.65 4.18 14.94
C ASP A 227 9.83 2.92 15.27
N LYS A 228 8.61 3.07 15.79
CA LYS A 228 7.71 1.93 16.06
C LYS A 228 7.29 1.18 14.80
N LEU A 229 7.11 1.89 13.69
CA LEU A 229 6.82 1.25 12.41
C LEU A 229 7.96 0.32 11.98
N MET A 230 9.21 0.80 12.08
CA MET A 230 10.40 0.01 11.77
C MET A 230 10.61 -1.14 12.77
N GLU A 231 10.36 -0.93 14.07
CA GLU A 231 10.37 -2.01 15.07
C GLU A 231 9.37 -3.12 14.74
N GLY A 232 8.17 -2.76 14.33
CA GLY A 232 7.16 -3.72 13.89
C GLY A 232 7.59 -4.50 12.63
N ALA A 233 8.15 -3.80 11.65
CA ALA A 233 8.68 -4.45 10.45
C ALA A 233 9.87 -5.38 10.78
N ALA A 234 10.74 -5.02 11.70
CA ALA A 234 11.83 -5.87 12.20
C ALA A 234 11.29 -7.13 12.90
N SER A 235 10.23 -7.00 13.70
CA SER A 235 9.53 -8.15 14.30
C SER A 235 8.93 -9.06 13.22
N GLY A 236 8.29 -8.49 12.20
CA GLY A 236 7.77 -9.25 11.05
C GLY A 236 8.87 -10.01 10.30
N ARG A 237 10.02 -9.34 10.08
CA ARG A 237 11.20 -9.92 9.46
C ARG A 237 11.75 -11.12 10.27
N GLU A 238 11.91 -10.95 11.56
CA GLU A 238 12.40 -12.01 12.43
C GLU A 238 11.54 -13.28 12.31
N LYS A 239 10.21 -13.13 12.37
CA LYS A 239 9.25 -14.23 12.21
C LYS A 239 9.34 -14.87 10.83
N ALA A 240 9.37 -14.06 9.77
CA ALA A 240 9.41 -14.54 8.40
C ALA A 240 10.69 -15.33 8.08
N LEU A 241 11.84 -14.87 8.60
CA LEU A 241 13.13 -15.53 8.36
C LEU A 241 13.36 -16.77 9.23
N ASN A 242 13.00 -16.70 10.50
CA ASN A 242 13.43 -17.70 11.49
C ASN A 242 12.40 -18.81 11.76
N ASN A 243 11.11 -18.56 11.53
CA ASN A 243 10.10 -19.56 11.78
C ASN A 243 10.08 -20.65 10.69
N ALA A 244 9.86 -21.89 11.10
CA ALA A 244 9.53 -22.97 10.19
C ALA A 244 8.13 -22.79 9.60
N PHE A 245 7.80 -23.51 8.55
CA PHE A 245 6.54 -23.37 7.80
C PHE A 245 5.29 -23.35 8.71
N GLU A 246 5.24 -24.25 9.70
CA GLU A 246 4.08 -24.40 10.60
C GLU A 246 3.81 -23.16 11.46
N GLU A 247 4.84 -22.38 11.74
CA GLU A 247 4.74 -21.16 12.56
C GLU A 247 4.91 -19.87 11.73
N ASN A 248 5.12 -20.00 10.42
CA ASN A 248 5.39 -18.89 9.52
C ASN A 248 4.12 -18.47 8.75
N ASP A 249 3.45 -17.47 9.26
CA ASP A 249 2.18 -16.99 8.72
C ASP A 249 2.32 -16.44 7.29
N ALA A 250 3.44 -15.80 6.94
CA ALA A 250 3.70 -15.33 5.60
C ALA A 250 3.86 -16.48 4.59
N MET A 251 4.59 -17.54 4.97
CA MET A 251 4.75 -18.73 4.12
C MET A 251 3.44 -19.50 3.97
N LYS A 252 2.67 -19.67 5.06
CA LYS A 252 1.36 -20.32 5.00
C LYS A 252 0.43 -19.57 4.07
N TYR A 253 0.36 -18.24 4.18
CA TYR A 253 -0.47 -17.42 3.28
C TYR A 253 -0.05 -17.60 1.82
N ALA A 254 1.25 -17.55 1.51
CA ALA A 254 1.77 -17.78 0.16
C ALA A 254 1.41 -19.18 -0.37
N ALA A 255 1.54 -20.21 0.45
CA ALA A 255 1.22 -21.60 0.10
C ALA A 255 -0.28 -21.79 -0.17
N ILE A 256 -1.14 -21.31 0.75
CA ILE A 256 -2.60 -21.45 0.65
C ILE A 256 -3.14 -20.74 -0.61
N ARG A 257 -2.67 -19.53 -0.92
CA ARG A 257 -3.01 -18.82 -2.15
C ARG A 257 -2.70 -19.66 -3.40
N ASN A 258 -1.51 -20.25 -3.45
CA ASN A 258 -1.10 -21.07 -4.58
C ASN A 258 -1.87 -22.40 -4.68
N ILE A 259 -2.31 -22.98 -3.56
CA ILE A 259 -3.22 -24.14 -3.57
C ILE A 259 -4.58 -23.74 -4.16
N LEU A 260 -5.15 -22.61 -3.71
CA LEU A 260 -6.41 -22.10 -4.22
C LEU A 260 -6.35 -21.76 -5.70
N LEU A 261 -5.24 -21.17 -6.17
CA LEU A 261 -5.01 -20.93 -7.60
C LEU A 261 -5.04 -22.23 -8.41
N ARG A 262 -4.37 -23.29 -7.95
CA ARG A 262 -4.38 -24.61 -8.61
C ARG A 262 -5.77 -25.24 -8.63
N LYS A 263 -6.67 -24.83 -7.74
CA LYS A 263 -8.08 -25.23 -7.68
C LYS A 263 -9.01 -24.32 -8.51
N GLY A 264 -8.44 -23.42 -9.32
CA GLY A 264 -9.19 -22.52 -10.20
C GLY A 264 -9.73 -21.26 -9.51
N LYS A 265 -9.24 -20.93 -8.32
CA LYS A 265 -9.55 -19.66 -7.66
C LYS A 265 -8.59 -18.58 -8.20
N LEU A 266 -9.03 -17.87 -9.21
CA LEU A 266 -8.21 -16.93 -10.00
C LEU A 266 -8.23 -15.50 -9.46
N ILE A 267 -9.13 -15.20 -8.52
CA ILE A 267 -9.34 -13.87 -7.96
C ILE A 267 -9.22 -13.94 -6.44
N GLU A 268 -8.36 -13.16 -5.87
CA GLU A 268 -8.33 -12.92 -4.42
C GLU A 268 -8.96 -11.56 -4.12
N VAL A 269 -9.95 -11.56 -3.25
CA VAL A 269 -10.64 -10.35 -2.79
C VAL A 269 -10.20 -10.05 -1.37
N THR A 270 -9.35 -9.05 -1.18
CA THR A 270 -9.05 -8.53 0.15
C THR A 270 -10.25 -7.74 0.67
N ALA A 271 -10.79 -8.14 1.81
CA ALA A 271 -11.98 -7.55 2.40
C ALA A 271 -11.63 -6.92 3.76
N ASN A 272 -11.98 -5.67 3.96
CA ASN A 272 -11.81 -4.99 5.23
C ASN A 272 -13.14 -4.46 5.78
N TYR A 273 -13.20 -4.25 7.10
CA TYR A 273 -14.35 -3.70 7.82
C TYR A 273 -14.03 -2.37 8.51
N GLU A 274 -12.82 -1.84 8.25
CA GLU A 274 -12.36 -0.55 8.70
C GLU A 274 -12.04 0.32 7.48
N PRO A 275 -12.78 1.40 7.22
CA PRO A 275 -12.54 2.26 6.04
C PRO A 275 -11.10 2.80 5.93
N SER A 276 -10.40 2.90 7.05
CA SER A 276 -8.98 3.28 7.11
C SER A 276 -8.04 2.27 6.44
N LEU A 277 -8.52 1.06 6.09
CA LEU A 277 -7.77 0.04 5.34
C LEU A 277 -7.97 0.14 3.82
N HIS A 278 -8.79 1.06 3.32
CA HIS A 278 -9.04 1.21 1.88
C HIS A 278 -7.72 1.29 1.09
N TYR A 279 -6.85 2.23 1.42
CA TYR A 279 -5.57 2.39 0.71
C TYR A 279 -4.53 1.30 1.04
N PHE A 280 -4.72 0.57 2.13
CA PHE A 280 -3.95 -0.66 2.35
C PHE A 280 -4.31 -1.72 1.30
N GLY A 281 -5.60 -1.87 0.98
CA GLY A 281 -6.07 -2.70 -0.13
C GLY A 281 -5.50 -2.24 -1.48
N GLU A 282 -5.43 -0.94 -1.75
CA GLU A 282 -4.83 -0.39 -2.97
C GLU A 282 -3.33 -0.67 -3.08
N TRP A 283 -2.57 -0.51 -1.98
CA TRP A 283 -1.16 -0.88 -1.90
C TRP A 283 -0.97 -2.38 -2.12
N TRP A 284 -1.78 -3.21 -1.49
CA TRP A 284 -1.76 -4.66 -1.62
C TRP A 284 -2.05 -5.11 -3.07
N LYS A 285 -3.00 -4.47 -3.76
CA LYS A 285 -3.28 -4.72 -5.18
C LYS A 285 -2.06 -4.47 -6.05
N GLN A 286 -1.33 -3.37 -5.82
CA GLN A 286 -0.10 -3.11 -6.56
C GLN A 286 0.97 -4.14 -6.22
N LEU A 287 1.16 -4.45 -4.94
CA LEU A 287 2.17 -5.42 -4.49
C LEU A 287 2.01 -6.76 -5.22
N TYR A 288 0.81 -7.34 -5.18
CA TYR A 288 0.57 -8.65 -5.78
C TYR A 288 0.35 -8.58 -7.30
N GLY A 289 -0.36 -7.59 -7.79
CA GLY A 289 -0.64 -7.45 -9.23
C GLY A 289 0.63 -7.31 -10.07
N GLU A 290 1.55 -6.44 -9.66
CA GLU A 290 2.82 -6.28 -10.36
C GLU A 290 3.83 -7.41 -10.11
N SER A 291 3.73 -8.10 -8.95
CA SER A 291 4.67 -9.17 -8.61
C SER A 291 4.31 -10.51 -9.24
N GLU A 292 3.04 -10.87 -9.28
CA GLU A 292 2.57 -12.18 -9.73
C GLU A 292 1.94 -12.20 -11.13
N GLY A 293 1.37 -11.08 -11.58
CA GLY A 293 0.69 -10.97 -12.88
C GLY A 293 1.67 -10.99 -14.06
N LYS A 294 2.32 -12.11 -14.32
CA LYS A 294 3.36 -12.30 -15.34
C LYS A 294 3.23 -13.65 -16.03
N ASP A 295 3.77 -13.77 -17.22
CA ASP A 295 3.79 -15.02 -17.98
C ASP A 295 2.40 -15.66 -18.13
N GLN A 296 1.36 -14.85 -18.21
CA GLN A 296 -0.06 -15.26 -18.23
C GLN A 296 -0.48 -16.07 -16.99
N LYS A 297 0.18 -15.84 -15.86
CA LYS A 297 -0.10 -16.45 -14.56
C LYS A 297 -0.51 -15.37 -13.56
N GLY A 298 -0.81 -15.81 -12.35
CA GLY A 298 -1.11 -14.97 -11.19
C GLY A 298 -2.56 -15.02 -10.76
N ILE A 299 -2.79 -14.57 -9.54
CA ILE A 299 -4.12 -14.37 -8.96
C ILE A 299 -4.45 -12.88 -9.14
N PHE A 300 -5.62 -12.57 -9.69
CA PHE A 300 -6.06 -11.18 -9.84
C PHE A 300 -6.39 -10.60 -8.47
N PRO A 301 -5.71 -9.54 -8.02
CA PRO A 301 -5.94 -8.93 -6.71
C PRO A 301 -7.09 -7.92 -6.81
N ALA A 302 -8.14 -8.13 -6.04
CA ALA A 302 -9.24 -7.20 -5.85
C ALA A 302 -9.36 -6.79 -4.38
N ALA A 303 -10.01 -5.67 -4.09
CA ALA A 303 -10.29 -5.21 -2.74
C ALA A 303 -11.73 -4.70 -2.64
N VAL A 304 -12.36 -4.91 -1.47
CA VAL A 304 -13.70 -4.43 -1.14
C VAL A 304 -13.71 -3.83 0.28
N ASP A 305 -14.51 -2.78 0.45
CA ASP A 305 -14.73 -2.12 1.73
C ASP A 305 -16.09 -2.52 2.29
N LEU A 306 -16.10 -3.31 3.33
CA LEU A 306 -17.32 -3.82 3.93
C LEU A 306 -17.69 -2.96 5.17
N THR A 307 -18.97 -2.73 5.46
CA THR A 307 -20.18 -3.36 4.87
C THR A 307 -20.65 -2.73 3.55
N THR A 308 -20.09 -1.59 3.11
CA THR A 308 -20.52 -0.86 1.92
C THR A 308 -20.65 -1.76 0.70
N ASP A 309 -19.61 -2.53 0.40
CA ASP A 309 -19.58 -3.39 -0.79
C ASP A 309 -20.41 -4.69 -0.66
N LEU A 310 -20.97 -4.98 0.51
CA LEU A 310 -22.04 -6.00 0.58
C LEU A 310 -23.29 -5.58 -0.20
N HIS A 311 -23.51 -4.26 -0.32
CA HIS A 311 -24.62 -3.67 -1.08
C HIS A 311 -24.30 -3.44 -2.56
N SER A 312 -23.11 -3.84 -3.02
CA SER A 312 -22.67 -3.78 -4.43
C SER A 312 -22.17 -5.14 -4.93
N MET A 313 -21.18 -5.72 -4.29
CA MET A 313 -20.50 -6.95 -4.69
C MET A 313 -20.99 -8.19 -3.93
N GLY A 314 -21.72 -8.03 -2.83
CA GLY A 314 -22.14 -9.14 -1.98
C GLY A 314 -22.93 -10.21 -2.73
N GLN A 315 -23.86 -9.85 -3.61
CA GLN A 315 -24.60 -10.79 -4.45
C GLN A 315 -23.66 -11.60 -5.34
N PHE A 316 -22.71 -10.97 -5.99
CA PHE A 316 -21.78 -11.67 -6.89
C PHE A 316 -20.84 -12.61 -6.13
N ILE A 317 -20.32 -12.17 -4.98
CA ILE A 317 -19.46 -13.01 -4.16
C ILE A 317 -20.24 -14.22 -3.63
N GLN A 318 -21.48 -14.01 -3.14
CA GLN A 318 -22.31 -15.08 -2.60
C GLN A 318 -22.78 -16.10 -3.65
N ASP A 319 -23.15 -15.66 -4.86
CA ASP A 319 -23.89 -16.49 -5.82
C ASP A 319 -23.38 -16.39 -7.26
N GLY A 320 -22.32 -15.62 -7.53
CA GLY A 320 -21.68 -15.51 -8.85
C GLY A 320 -20.73 -16.68 -9.17
N SER A 321 -19.79 -16.49 -10.08
CA SER A 321 -18.81 -17.52 -10.45
C SER A 321 -17.88 -17.90 -9.29
N ARG A 322 -17.60 -19.20 -9.18
CA ARG A 322 -16.79 -19.74 -8.05
C ARG A 322 -15.28 -19.64 -8.27
N THR A 323 -14.82 -18.61 -8.98
CA THR A 323 -13.40 -18.41 -9.34
C THR A 323 -12.62 -17.57 -8.31
N MET A 324 -13.23 -17.19 -7.20
CA MET A 324 -12.61 -16.31 -6.19
C MET A 324 -12.51 -16.95 -4.81
N PHE A 325 -11.70 -16.33 -3.99
CA PHE A 325 -11.63 -16.51 -2.55
C PHE A 325 -11.42 -15.14 -1.87
N GLU A 326 -11.69 -15.06 -0.59
CA GLU A 326 -11.55 -13.83 0.19
C GLU A 326 -10.43 -13.94 1.20
N THR A 327 -9.75 -12.81 1.44
CA THR A 327 -8.81 -12.61 2.56
C THR A 327 -9.30 -11.43 3.39
N VAL A 328 -9.86 -11.70 4.56
CA VAL A 328 -10.37 -10.68 5.47
C VAL A 328 -9.23 -10.13 6.33
N ILE A 329 -9.06 -8.82 6.35
CA ILE A 329 -8.18 -8.14 7.32
C ILE A 329 -9.04 -7.69 8.49
N ASN A 330 -8.87 -8.37 9.63
CA ASN A 330 -9.63 -8.12 10.86
C ASN A 330 -8.78 -7.34 11.88
N ILE A 331 -9.22 -6.14 12.22
CA ILE A 331 -8.70 -5.39 13.37
C ILE A 331 -9.39 -5.93 14.61
N GLU A 332 -8.66 -6.59 15.51
CA GLU A 332 -9.25 -7.26 16.68
C GLU A 332 -9.81 -6.27 17.70
N LYS A 333 -9.17 -5.11 17.86
CA LYS A 333 -9.58 -4.06 18.78
C LYS A 333 -9.75 -2.73 18.04
N SER A 334 -10.97 -2.22 17.98
CA SER A 334 -11.26 -0.88 17.46
C SER A 334 -10.55 0.20 18.27
N ARG A 335 -10.16 1.30 17.62
CA ARG A 335 -9.55 2.47 18.27
C ARG A 335 -10.52 3.23 19.16
N THR A 336 -11.81 3.18 18.83
CA THR A 336 -12.86 3.95 19.48
C THR A 336 -14.04 3.05 19.82
N SER A 337 -14.84 3.48 20.78
CA SER A 337 -16.09 2.84 21.16
C SER A 337 -17.24 3.79 20.91
N VAL A 338 -18.26 3.30 20.22
CA VAL A 338 -19.55 3.99 20.05
C VAL A 338 -20.64 3.02 20.47
N VAL A 339 -21.27 3.29 21.60
CA VAL A 339 -22.36 2.48 22.12
C VAL A 339 -23.66 2.95 21.50
N ILE A 340 -24.54 2.01 21.14
CA ILE A 340 -25.84 2.28 20.53
C ILE A 340 -26.83 2.56 21.67
N ASP A 341 -27.46 3.71 21.64
CA ASP A 341 -28.48 4.08 22.60
C ASP A 341 -29.81 3.41 22.28
N GLU A 342 -30.70 3.29 23.33
CA GLU A 342 -32.07 2.85 23.18
C GLU A 342 -32.92 3.97 22.59
N ASP A 343 -33.74 3.68 21.57
CA ASP A 343 -34.75 4.59 21.06
C ASP A 343 -36.11 4.27 21.75
N PRO A 344 -36.73 5.22 22.48
CA PRO A 344 -37.99 4.98 23.15
C PRO A 344 -39.16 4.54 22.28
N GLU A 345 -39.11 4.88 20.97
CA GLU A 345 -40.19 4.54 20.03
C GLU A 345 -39.88 3.26 19.22
N ASP A 346 -38.61 2.84 19.14
CA ASP A 346 -38.11 1.67 18.39
C ASP A 346 -38.71 1.54 16.95
N LEU A 347 -38.84 2.67 16.27
CA LEU A 347 -39.51 2.70 14.96
C LEU A 347 -38.70 1.93 13.90
N ASP A 348 -37.39 1.81 14.05
CA ASP A 348 -36.50 1.05 13.18
C ASP A 348 -36.33 -0.41 13.63
N GLY A 349 -36.83 -0.79 14.78
CA GLY A 349 -36.76 -2.15 15.34
C GLY A 349 -35.35 -2.53 15.79
N LEU A 350 -34.46 -1.55 16.09
CA LEU A 350 -33.04 -1.79 16.38
C LEU A 350 -32.70 -1.82 17.87
N ASN A 351 -33.70 -1.71 18.79
CA ASN A 351 -33.43 -1.72 20.23
C ASN A 351 -32.79 -3.03 20.74
N TYR A 352 -32.81 -4.10 19.96
CA TYR A 352 -32.03 -5.31 20.29
C TYR A 352 -30.49 -5.06 20.24
N LEU A 353 -30.04 -3.94 19.66
CA LEU A 353 -28.66 -3.48 19.66
C LEU A 353 -28.33 -2.52 20.78
N ALA A 354 -29.34 -2.02 21.51
CA ALA A 354 -29.13 -1.05 22.59
C ALA A 354 -28.13 -1.57 23.64
N GLY A 355 -27.21 -0.71 24.04
CA GLY A 355 -26.11 -1.02 24.94
C GLY A 355 -24.96 -1.79 24.33
N LYS A 356 -25.01 -2.15 23.05
CA LYS A 356 -23.92 -2.81 22.34
C LYS A 356 -23.00 -1.78 21.70
N ASP A 357 -21.70 -2.11 21.63
CA ASP A 357 -20.72 -1.34 20.90
C ASP A 357 -20.86 -1.57 19.38
N MET A 358 -20.67 -0.54 18.57
CA MET A 358 -20.68 -0.67 17.10
C MET A 358 -19.62 -1.65 16.58
N ASP A 359 -18.47 -1.79 17.26
CA ASP A 359 -17.45 -2.79 16.90
C ASP A 359 -18.00 -4.22 17.02
N PHE A 360 -18.83 -4.50 18.03
CA PHE A 360 -19.52 -5.79 18.16
C PHE A 360 -20.46 -6.05 16.96
N VAL A 361 -21.19 -5.03 16.53
CA VAL A 361 -22.10 -5.14 15.36
C VAL A 361 -21.30 -5.37 14.08
N ASN A 362 -20.22 -4.62 13.87
CA ASN A 362 -19.32 -4.73 12.73
C ASN A 362 -18.70 -6.13 12.64
N LYS A 363 -18.20 -6.66 13.77
CA LYS A 363 -17.66 -8.03 13.86
C LYS A 363 -18.72 -9.10 13.66
N SER A 364 -19.94 -8.85 14.10
CA SER A 364 -21.06 -9.76 13.86
C SER A 364 -21.41 -9.83 12.37
N ALA A 365 -21.42 -8.68 11.68
CA ALA A 365 -21.58 -8.63 10.23
C ALA A 365 -20.45 -9.36 9.49
N MET A 366 -19.20 -9.15 9.93
CA MET A 366 -18.03 -9.86 9.38
C MET A 366 -18.18 -11.38 9.52
N ASN A 367 -18.47 -11.86 10.72
CA ASN A 367 -18.60 -13.29 10.99
C ASN A 367 -19.78 -13.91 10.21
N GLY A 368 -20.92 -13.23 10.18
CA GLY A 368 -22.10 -13.66 9.40
C GLY A 368 -21.79 -13.78 7.91
N LYS A 369 -21.09 -12.80 7.35
CA LYS A 369 -20.64 -12.82 5.96
C LYS A 369 -19.67 -13.99 5.69
N ILE A 370 -18.65 -14.17 6.54
CA ILE A 370 -17.68 -15.25 6.37
C ILE A 370 -18.37 -16.61 6.35
N LEU A 371 -19.31 -16.86 7.25
CA LEU A 371 -20.09 -18.10 7.28
C LEU A 371 -20.89 -18.28 5.99
N ALA A 372 -21.67 -17.26 5.61
CA ALA A 372 -22.50 -17.31 4.41
C ALA A 372 -21.69 -17.55 3.12
N HIS A 373 -20.58 -16.83 2.94
CA HIS A 373 -19.73 -16.98 1.76
C HIS A 373 -19.01 -18.34 1.74
N THR A 374 -18.58 -18.83 2.90
CA THR A 374 -17.97 -20.18 3.02
C THR A 374 -18.98 -21.27 2.64
N ASP A 375 -20.21 -21.19 3.16
CA ASP A 375 -21.31 -22.09 2.81
C ASP A 375 -21.67 -21.98 1.31
N GLY A 376 -21.49 -20.80 0.72
CA GLY A 376 -21.63 -20.52 -0.71
C GLY A 376 -20.45 -20.96 -1.57
N ASN A 377 -19.51 -21.76 -1.05
CA ASN A 377 -18.30 -22.24 -1.75
C ASN A 377 -17.29 -21.15 -2.14
N VAL A 378 -17.19 -20.10 -1.33
CA VAL A 378 -16.10 -19.09 -1.40
C VAL A 378 -15.16 -19.29 -0.22
N PRO A 379 -13.94 -19.78 -0.43
CA PRO A 379 -12.96 -19.93 0.65
C PRO A 379 -12.67 -18.58 1.31
N ASN A 380 -12.63 -18.55 2.63
CA ASN A 380 -12.29 -17.36 3.40
C ASN A 380 -10.99 -17.58 4.19
N LEU A 381 -10.06 -16.66 4.01
CA LEU A 381 -8.82 -16.52 4.76
C LEU A 381 -8.95 -15.30 5.68
N MET A 382 -8.15 -15.25 6.75
CA MET A 382 -8.17 -14.11 7.66
C MET A 382 -6.76 -13.72 8.09
N VAL A 383 -6.46 -12.45 8.05
CA VAL A 383 -5.31 -11.82 8.69
C VAL A 383 -5.81 -11.04 9.88
N ARG A 384 -5.36 -11.40 11.08
CA ARG A 384 -5.74 -10.75 12.34
C ARG A 384 -4.68 -9.74 12.73
N VAL A 385 -5.10 -8.51 12.92
CA VAL A 385 -4.27 -7.40 13.38
C VAL A 385 -4.76 -7.02 14.78
N PRO A 386 -3.94 -7.10 15.84
CA PRO A 386 -4.40 -6.88 17.21
C PRO A 386 -5.04 -5.51 17.44
N GLU A 387 -4.43 -4.47 16.93
CA GLU A 387 -4.94 -3.09 16.97
C GLU A 387 -4.27 -2.22 15.89
N GLN A 388 -4.85 -1.07 15.58
CA GLN A 388 -4.29 -0.13 14.61
C GLN A 388 -3.24 0.76 15.27
N ASN A 389 -1.98 0.37 15.17
CA ASN A 389 -0.82 1.19 15.57
C ASN A 389 0.34 0.96 14.61
N GLU A 390 1.40 1.73 14.78
CA GLU A 390 2.58 1.72 13.92
C GLU A 390 3.31 0.38 13.95
N PHE A 391 3.40 -0.26 15.11
CA PHE A 391 4.10 -1.54 15.26
C PHE A 391 3.41 -2.64 14.46
N TYR A 392 2.09 -2.83 14.63
CA TYR A 392 1.38 -3.88 13.89
C TYR A 392 1.24 -3.56 12.39
N LEU A 393 1.23 -2.29 12.02
CA LEU A 393 1.31 -1.92 10.62
C LEU A 393 2.66 -2.32 10.00
N GLY A 394 3.76 -2.12 10.72
CA GLY A 394 5.09 -2.56 10.29
C GLY A 394 5.17 -4.09 10.12
N GLU A 395 4.64 -4.86 11.09
CA GLU A 395 4.52 -6.31 10.97
C GLU A 395 3.70 -6.72 9.73
N LEU A 396 2.59 -6.02 9.48
CA LEU A 396 1.66 -6.31 8.40
C LEU A 396 2.28 -6.04 7.03
N PHE A 397 2.96 -4.91 6.84
CA PHE A 397 3.69 -4.61 5.61
C PHE A 397 4.73 -5.69 5.31
N TYR A 398 5.58 -6.00 6.29
CA TYR A 398 6.64 -6.97 6.07
C TYR A 398 6.10 -8.39 5.81
N MET A 399 5.05 -8.80 6.52
CA MET A 399 4.40 -10.09 6.29
C MET A 399 3.92 -10.23 4.85
N TYR A 400 3.25 -9.21 4.30
CA TYR A 400 2.74 -9.25 2.93
C TYR A 400 3.84 -9.13 1.88
N GLU A 401 4.86 -8.31 2.09
CA GLU A 401 6.02 -8.20 1.20
C GLU A 401 6.76 -9.54 1.10
N PHE A 402 7.02 -10.16 2.24
CA PHE A 402 7.69 -11.46 2.30
C PHE A 402 6.85 -12.57 1.67
N ALA A 403 5.57 -12.65 2.02
CA ALA A 403 4.64 -13.60 1.44
C ALA A 403 4.53 -13.44 -0.09
N CYS A 404 4.53 -12.20 -0.58
CA CYS A 404 4.50 -11.91 -2.02
C CYS A 404 5.74 -12.44 -2.74
N GLY A 405 6.94 -12.24 -2.17
CA GLY A 405 8.18 -12.78 -2.73
C GLY A 405 8.18 -14.30 -2.79
N VAL A 406 7.79 -14.95 -1.68
CA VAL A 406 7.66 -16.41 -1.60
C VAL A 406 6.62 -16.94 -2.59
N SER A 407 5.44 -16.32 -2.64
CA SER A 407 4.34 -16.71 -3.53
C SER A 407 4.71 -16.59 -5.01
N GLY A 408 5.41 -15.52 -5.40
CA GLY A 408 5.88 -15.36 -6.77
C GLY A 408 6.88 -16.43 -7.19
N TYR A 409 7.78 -16.83 -6.30
CA TYR A 409 8.70 -17.96 -6.58
C TYR A 409 7.99 -19.32 -6.61
N ILE A 410 6.98 -19.55 -5.78
CA ILE A 410 6.12 -20.75 -5.87
C ILE A 410 5.41 -20.79 -7.22
N LEU A 411 4.94 -19.65 -7.71
CA LEU A 411 4.27 -19.50 -9.00
C LEU A 411 5.25 -19.67 -10.18
N GLY A 412 6.55 -19.55 -9.95
CA GLY A 412 7.61 -19.65 -10.95
C GLY A 412 7.70 -18.41 -11.85
N VAL A 413 7.55 -17.22 -11.28
CA VAL A 413 7.73 -15.94 -11.96
C VAL A 413 8.82 -15.11 -11.27
N ASN A 414 9.33 -14.07 -11.92
CA ASN A 414 10.17 -13.06 -11.26
C ASN A 414 9.28 -12.08 -10.48
N PRO A 415 9.27 -12.09 -9.11
CA PRO A 415 8.37 -11.24 -8.34
C PRO A 415 8.73 -9.75 -8.37
N PHE A 416 9.92 -9.36 -8.83
CA PHE A 416 10.49 -8.04 -8.57
C PHE A 416 10.62 -7.13 -9.79
N ASN A 417 10.45 -7.64 -11.02
CA ASN A 417 10.36 -6.83 -12.24
C ASN A 417 8.90 -6.49 -12.61
N GLN A 418 8.68 -5.66 -13.64
CA GLN A 418 7.35 -5.32 -14.18
C GLN A 418 7.41 -5.03 -15.70
N PRO A 419 7.71 -6.03 -16.55
CA PRO A 419 7.88 -5.79 -18.00
C PRO A 419 6.58 -5.38 -18.70
N GLY A 420 5.41 -5.78 -18.18
CA GLY A 420 4.10 -5.54 -18.81
C GLY A 420 3.71 -4.07 -18.95
N VAL A 421 4.25 -3.19 -18.10
CA VAL A 421 3.91 -1.75 -18.13
C VAL A 421 4.67 -0.97 -19.19
N GLU A 422 5.70 -1.55 -19.84
CA GLU A 422 6.53 -0.83 -20.81
C GLU A 422 5.79 -0.57 -22.14
N SER A 423 4.88 -1.44 -22.54
CA SER A 423 4.15 -1.31 -23.80
C SER A 423 3.26 -0.07 -23.82
N TYR A 424 2.43 0.12 -22.79
CA TYR A 424 1.54 1.30 -22.75
C TYR A 424 2.32 2.61 -22.61
N LYS A 425 3.45 2.62 -21.89
CA LYS A 425 4.30 3.82 -21.77
C LYS A 425 4.86 4.24 -23.14
N LYS A 426 5.35 3.28 -23.93
CA LYS A 426 5.82 3.56 -25.29
C LYS A 426 4.71 4.14 -26.17
N ASN A 427 3.51 3.55 -26.12
CA ASN A 427 2.34 4.06 -26.84
C ASN A 427 1.99 5.49 -26.41
N MET A 428 1.97 5.75 -25.11
CA MET A 428 1.71 7.09 -24.55
C MET A 428 2.76 8.09 -25.04
N PHE A 429 4.05 7.78 -24.99
CA PHE A 429 5.11 8.66 -25.46
C PHE A 429 4.97 8.97 -26.96
N ALA A 430 4.65 7.97 -27.78
CA ALA A 430 4.39 8.17 -29.20
C ALA A 430 3.19 9.09 -29.44
N LEU A 431 2.06 8.84 -28.79
CA LEU A 431 0.86 9.66 -28.94
C LEU A 431 1.02 11.08 -28.40
N LEU A 432 1.92 11.31 -27.46
CA LEU A 432 2.29 12.63 -26.95
C LEU A 432 3.32 13.35 -27.86
N GLY A 433 3.79 12.74 -28.95
CA GLY A 433 4.76 13.33 -29.87
C GLY A 433 6.18 13.42 -29.31
N LYS A 434 6.57 12.50 -28.42
CA LYS A 434 7.94 12.46 -27.88
C LYS A 434 8.93 12.17 -28.98
N LEU A 435 10.02 12.95 -29.05
CA LEU A 435 11.10 12.78 -30.03
C LEU A 435 11.65 11.35 -30.01
N GLY A 436 11.84 10.77 -31.21
CA GLY A 436 12.30 9.40 -31.42
C GLY A 436 11.19 8.34 -31.45
N TYR A 437 9.90 8.78 -31.49
CA TYR A 437 8.74 7.90 -31.57
C TYR A 437 7.88 8.17 -32.82
N GLU A 438 8.38 8.90 -33.81
CA GLU A 438 7.62 9.42 -34.97
C GLU A 438 6.93 8.30 -35.78
N ASP A 439 7.68 7.25 -36.15
CA ASP A 439 7.15 6.10 -36.90
C ASP A 439 6.04 5.37 -36.09
N MET A 440 6.25 5.24 -34.79
CA MET A 440 5.29 4.61 -33.89
C MET A 440 4.02 5.46 -33.75
N THR A 441 4.15 6.79 -33.71
CA THR A 441 3.03 7.74 -33.66
C THR A 441 2.15 7.57 -34.90
N GLU A 442 2.72 7.53 -36.11
CA GLU A 442 1.97 7.32 -37.34
C GLU A 442 1.23 5.98 -37.36
N ALA A 443 1.94 4.91 -36.93
CA ALA A 443 1.35 3.57 -36.86
C ALA A 443 0.18 3.48 -35.87
N LEU A 444 0.29 4.16 -34.71
CA LEU A 444 -0.77 4.17 -33.69
C LEU A 444 -1.98 5.01 -34.12
N LEU A 445 -1.77 6.19 -34.71
CA LEU A 445 -2.87 7.04 -35.19
C LEU A 445 -3.72 6.36 -36.27
N LYS A 446 -3.15 5.44 -37.06
CA LYS A 446 -3.92 4.63 -38.02
C LYS A 446 -4.83 3.57 -37.38
N ARG A 447 -4.65 3.31 -36.09
CA ARG A 447 -5.40 2.30 -35.32
C ARG A 447 -6.48 2.90 -34.40
N LEU A 448 -6.42 4.22 -34.17
CA LEU A 448 -7.42 4.98 -33.40
C LEU A 448 -8.50 5.54 -34.32
#